data_d5df4141f65fcc6afe89a18fb3400ea7
#
_entry.id   d5df4141f65fcc6afe89a18fb3400ea7
#
_cell.length_a   1.000
_cell.length_b   1.000
_cell.length_c   1.000
_cell.angle_alpha   90.00
_cell.angle_beta   90.00
_cell.angle_gamma   90.00
#
_symmetry.space_group_name_H-M   'P 1'
#
loop_
_entity.id
_entity.type
_entity.pdbx_description
1 polymer ?
#
loop_
_entity_poly.entity_id
_entity_poly.type
_entity_poly.pdbx_seq_one_letter_code
_entity_poly.pdbx_strand_id
1 'polypeptide(L)'
;MKRLEAIACAAGALASGAGPAFAQTPPALVPIRIGTLPIESGGQAYYGDDLGFFRNAGLDAHVEAMSNAGSLVSAVISGAIDVAPTNCVTMSQAYSKGLPIYYVAPGAVYNGQSPTTELAVANDSPYRTAKDLNGKKIAVLTLGGFLQVAAQNWLDLNGADSKSVTFLELPSSEIVAALQAKRVDAAGLPEPFRSSAKAANSVRFIAAPYSSVGKRVMTSAWVANRAWVDANAVTVQRFTAALRTTAQWANTHGHESAAILSKYLRLPVAVIEGMNHDPFGIRTEVATIQPIIDVCAKYNLIPRRFPATELFAPNVS
;
A
#
# COMPACT_ATOMS: atom_id res chain seq x y z
N MET A 1 -21.01 -57.51 -80.25
CA MET A 1 -21.88 -56.34 -80.17
C MET A 1 -22.14 -56.05 -78.73
N LYS A 2 -21.51 -55.02 -78.20
CA LYS A 2 -21.91 -54.08 -77.12
C LYS A 2 -20.71 -53.27 -76.74
N ARG A 3 -20.77 -51.98 -77.00
CA ARG A 3 -19.75 -50.97 -76.62
C ARG A 3 -19.82 -50.75 -75.15
N LEU A 4 -18.66 -50.70 -74.50
CA LEU A 4 -18.49 -50.10 -73.15
C LEU A 4 -17.88 -48.68 -73.31
N GLU A 5 -18.63 -47.70 -72.90
CA GLU A 5 -18.16 -46.31 -72.76
C GLU A 5 -17.41 -46.14 -71.47
N ALA A 6 -16.18 -45.57 -71.51
CA ALA A 6 -15.37 -45.26 -70.38
C ALA A 6 -15.74 -43.85 -69.89
N ILE A 7 -16.18 -43.75 -68.64
CA ILE A 7 -16.40 -42.47 -67.94
C ILE A 7 -15.09 -42.08 -67.27
N ALA A 8 -14.49 -40.99 -67.72
CA ALA A 8 -13.33 -40.33 -67.04
C ALA A 8 -13.78 -39.44 -65.84
N CYS A 9 -13.45 -39.82 -64.65
CA CYS A 9 -13.61 -38.98 -63.49
C CYS A 9 -12.43 -38.00 -63.39
N ALA A 10 -12.68 -36.71 -63.56
CA ALA A 10 -11.71 -35.64 -63.27
C ALA A 10 -11.72 -35.34 -61.79
N ALA A 11 -10.62 -35.67 -61.09
CA ALA A 11 -10.39 -35.29 -59.73
C ALA A 11 -9.84 -33.84 -59.65
N GLY A 12 -10.70 -32.91 -59.26
CA GLY A 12 -10.26 -31.51 -58.96
C GLY A 12 -9.49 -31.43 -57.64
N ALA A 13 -8.24 -31.11 -57.73
CA ALA A 13 -7.41 -30.79 -56.53
C ALA A 13 -7.75 -29.38 -56.02
N LEU A 14 -8.44 -29.31 -54.88
CA LEU A 14 -8.60 -28.08 -54.11
C LEU A 14 -7.25 -27.77 -53.39
N ALA A 15 -6.47 -26.87 -53.93
CA ALA A 15 -5.29 -26.30 -53.27
C ALA A 15 -5.76 -25.35 -52.16
N SER A 16 -5.76 -25.83 -50.92
CA SER A 16 -5.97 -25.00 -49.72
C SER A 16 -4.77 -24.08 -49.55
N GLY A 17 -4.89 -22.85 -49.96
CA GLY A 17 -3.91 -21.80 -49.71
C GLY A 17 -3.88 -21.45 -48.23
N ALA A 18 -3.00 -22.08 -47.44
CA ALA A 18 -2.63 -21.58 -46.10
C ALA A 18 -1.77 -20.32 -46.29
N GLY A 19 -2.40 -19.16 -46.19
CA GLY A 19 -1.66 -17.89 -46.12
C GLY A 19 -0.76 -17.90 -44.89
N PRO A 20 0.41 -17.20 -44.93
CA PRO A 20 1.29 -17.12 -43.77
C PRO A 20 0.52 -16.45 -42.63
N ALA A 21 0.33 -17.20 -41.53
CA ALA A 21 -0.12 -16.63 -40.26
C ALA A 21 1.00 -15.65 -39.77
N PHE A 22 0.74 -14.37 -39.97
CA PHE A 22 1.59 -13.36 -39.35
C PHE A 22 1.48 -13.55 -37.83
N ALA A 23 2.51 -14.13 -37.20
CA ALA A 23 2.67 -14.15 -35.76
C ALA A 23 2.73 -12.68 -35.33
N GLN A 24 1.65 -12.16 -34.73
CA GLN A 24 1.66 -10.82 -34.15
C GLN A 24 2.68 -10.85 -33.04
N THR A 25 3.77 -10.10 -33.21
CA THR A 25 4.72 -9.85 -32.13
C THR A 25 3.92 -9.27 -30.95
N PRO A 26 4.01 -9.86 -29.73
CA PRO A 26 3.31 -9.30 -28.58
C PRO A 26 3.67 -7.81 -28.47
N PRO A 27 2.70 -6.94 -28.15
CA PRO A 27 2.98 -5.52 -27.98
C PRO A 27 4.06 -5.33 -26.93
N ALA A 28 5.02 -4.46 -27.20
CA ALA A 28 6.11 -4.15 -26.28
C ALA A 28 5.53 -3.66 -24.94
N LEU A 29 6.08 -4.18 -23.84
CA LEU A 29 5.68 -3.75 -22.49
C LEU A 29 6.07 -2.29 -22.28
N VAL A 30 5.24 -1.55 -21.57
CA VAL A 30 5.51 -0.16 -21.19
C VAL A 30 6.24 -0.15 -19.84
N PRO A 31 7.45 0.43 -19.76
CA PRO A 31 8.18 0.48 -18.50
C PRO A 31 7.43 1.35 -17.48
N ILE A 32 7.41 0.90 -16.21
CA ILE A 32 6.86 1.64 -15.09
C ILE A 32 7.72 1.41 -13.84
N ARG A 33 8.13 2.50 -13.17
CA ARG A 33 8.92 2.47 -11.95
C ARG A 33 7.98 2.61 -10.75
N ILE A 34 7.96 1.58 -9.90
CA ILE A 34 7.04 1.43 -8.78
C ILE A 34 7.81 1.48 -7.48
N GLY A 35 7.63 2.52 -6.67
CA GLY A 35 8.14 2.53 -5.30
C GLY A 35 7.22 1.75 -4.37
N THR A 36 7.76 1.20 -3.27
CA THR A 36 6.95 0.59 -2.21
C THR A 36 7.66 0.63 -0.85
N LEU A 37 6.98 0.17 0.21
CA LEU A 37 7.52 0.03 1.56
C LEU A 37 7.65 -1.45 1.92
N PRO A 38 8.71 -1.85 2.69
CA PRO A 38 8.87 -3.23 3.15
C PRO A 38 8.01 -3.51 4.40
N ILE A 39 6.70 -3.34 4.26
CA ILE A 39 5.67 -3.60 5.27
C ILE A 39 4.44 -4.21 4.60
N GLU A 40 3.50 -4.72 5.39
CA GLU A 40 2.27 -5.38 4.89
C GLU A 40 1.51 -4.51 3.87
N SER A 41 1.25 -3.24 4.18
CA SER A 41 0.50 -2.33 3.30
C SER A 41 1.23 -1.98 1.99
N GLY A 42 2.52 -2.28 1.87
CA GLY A 42 3.31 -2.20 0.64
C GLY A 42 3.26 -3.46 -0.23
N GLY A 43 2.66 -4.54 0.27
CA GLY A 43 2.65 -5.87 -0.36
C GLY A 43 2.03 -5.90 -1.75
N GLN A 44 1.07 -5.03 -2.03
CA GLN A 44 0.37 -4.97 -3.31
C GLN A 44 1.33 -4.81 -4.51
N ALA A 45 2.44 -4.06 -4.36
CA ALA A 45 3.48 -3.94 -5.39
C ALA A 45 4.15 -5.28 -5.68
N TYR A 46 4.53 -5.98 -4.62
CA TYR A 46 5.22 -7.27 -4.71
C TYR A 46 4.32 -8.37 -5.29
N TYR A 47 3.04 -8.42 -4.88
CA TYR A 47 2.08 -9.38 -5.43
C TYR A 47 1.84 -9.14 -6.91
N GLY A 48 1.65 -7.88 -7.33
CA GLY A 48 1.41 -7.51 -8.72
C GLY A 48 2.57 -7.87 -9.64
N ASP A 49 3.80 -7.74 -9.15
CA ASP A 49 5.03 -8.08 -9.87
C ASP A 49 5.24 -9.60 -9.92
N ASP A 50 5.29 -10.27 -8.77
CA ASP A 50 5.61 -11.70 -8.64
C ASP A 50 4.59 -12.60 -9.37
N LEU A 51 3.31 -12.20 -9.36
CA LEU A 51 2.22 -12.91 -10.05
C LEU A 51 2.05 -12.48 -11.53
N GLY A 52 2.86 -11.55 -12.01
CA GLY A 52 2.83 -11.09 -13.38
C GLY A 52 1.59 -10.25 -13.74
N PHE A 53 0.84 -9.73 -12.76
CA PHE A 53 -0.36 -8.93 -13.06
C PHE A 53 -0.02 -7.62 -13.77
N PHE A 54 1.11 -6.99 -13.44
CA PHE A 54 1.60 -5.83 -14.19
C PHE A 54 1.97 -6.19 -15.62
N ARG A 55 2.71 -7.29 -15.80
CA ARG A 55 3.09 -7.80 -17.15
C ARG A 55 1.86 -8.14 -17.99
N ASN A 56 0.86 -8.79 -17.41
CA ASN A 56 -0.39 -9.13 -18.09
C ASN A 56 -1.21 -7.89 -18.49
N ALA A 57 -1.02 -6.77 -17.78
CA ALA A 57 -1.57 -5.45 -18.14
C ALA A 57 -0.72 -4.70 -19.18
N GLY A 58 0.35 -5.31 -19.71
CA GLY A 58 1.24 -4.71 -20.68
C GLY A 58 2.27 -3.74 -20.08
N LEU A 59 2.61 -3.93 -18.79
CA LEU A 59 3.58 -3.11 -18.05
C LEU A 59 4.86 -3.91 -17.77
N ASP A 60 6.02 -3.29 -17.98
CA ASP A 60 7.32 -3.77 -17.52
C ASP A 60 7.63 -3.08 -16.19
N ALA A 61 7.22 -3.73 -15.10
CA ALA A 61 7.29 -3.15 -13.78
C ALA A 61 8.69 -3.30 -13.18
N HIS A 62 9.22 -2.20 -12.64
CA HIS A 62 10.42 -2.19 -11.82
C HIS A 62 10.04 -1.75 -10.40
N VAL A 63 10.03 -2.69 -9.45
CA VAL A 63 9.61 -2.46 -8.07
C VAL A 63 10.82 -2.20 -7.18
N GLU A 64 10.83 -1.06 -6.47
CA GLU A 64 11.89 -0.65 -5.57
C GLU A 64 11.35 -0.32 -4.17
N ALA A 65 11.99 -0.88 -3.13
CA ALA A 65 11.64 -0.61 -1.73
C ALA A 65 12.36 0.64 -1.21
N MET A 66 11.60 1.52 -0.52
CA MET A 66 12.13 2.71 0.17
C MET A 66 11.84 2.64 1.67
N SER A 67 12.54 3.47 2.46
CA SER A 67 12.51 3.39 3.92
C SER A 67 11.25 4.01 4.56
N ASN A 68 10.64 5.02 3.93
CA ASN A 68 9.49 5.74 4.47
C ASN A 68 8.62 6.40 3.39
N ALA A 69 7.41 6.80 3.77
CA ALA A 69 6.42 7.41 2.87
C ALA A 69 6.86 8.77 2.31
N GLY A 70 7.64 9.55 3.06
CA GLY A 70 8.15 10.84 2.61
C GLY A 70 9.13 10.70 1.45
N SER A 71 10.04 9.73 1.53
CA SER A 71 10.98 9.40 0.45
C SER A 71 10.25 8.97 -0.82
N LEU A 72 9.20 8.13 -0.70
CA LEU A 72 8.36 7.71 -1.83
C LEU A 72 7.70 8.91 -2.52
N VAL A 73 7.06 9.80 -1.75
CA VAL A 73 6.40 11.00 -2.33
C VAL A 73 7.42 11.92 -2.98
N SER A 74 8.59 12.12 -2.38
CA SER A 74 9.67 12.92 -2.97
C SER A 74 10.17 12.33 -4.29
N ALA A 75 10.32 11.01 -4.36
CA ALA A 75 10.74 10.30 -5.59
C ALA A 75 9.67 10.39 -6.70
N VAL A 76 8.37 10.31 -6.34
CA VAL A 76 7.26 10.55 -7.30
C VAL A 76 7.28 11.98 -7.81
N ILE A 77 7.45 12.98 -6.94
CA ILE A 77 7.46 14.39 -7.34
C ILE A 77 8.64 14.70 -8.26
N SER A 78 9.82 14.16 -7.97
CA SER A 78 11.03 14.36 -8.79
C SER A 78 11.00 13.54 -10.10
N GLY A 79 10.08 12.60 -10.25
CA GLY A 79 10.04 11.68 -11.38
C GLY A 79 11.11 10.57 -11.33
N ALA A 80 11.73 10.33 -10.18
CA ALA A 80 12.63 9.18 -10.00
C ALA A 80 11.86 7.85 -10.06
N ILE A 81 10.62 7.82 -9.54
CA ILE A 81 9.66 6.75 -9.71
C ILE A 81 8.34 7.33 -10.25
N ASP A 82 7.53 6.49 -10.89
CA ASP A 82 6.29 6.91 -11.55
C ASP A 82 5.10 6.85 -10.60
N VAL A 83 5.02 5.81 -9.79
CA VAL A 83 3.92 5.55 -8.85
C VAL A 83 4.45 4.98 -7.54
N ALA A 84 3.79 5.29 -6.43
CA ALA A 84 4.10 4.71 -5.12
C ALA A 84 2.88 4.71 -4.20
N PRO A 85 2.78 3.77 -3.24
CA PRO A 85 1.84 3.89 -2.14
C PRO A 85 2.37 4.91 -1.12
N THR A 86 1.47 5.70 -0.55
CA THR A 86 1.77 6.57 0.59
C THR A 86 0.61 6.56 1.56
N ASN A 87 0.84 6.93 2.82
CA ASN A 87 -0.27 7.11 3.74
C ASN A 87 -1.06 8.38 3.42
N CYS A 88 -2.36 8.36 3.71
CA CYS A 88 -3.25 9.46 3.35
C CYS A 88 -2.94 10.78 4.08
N VAL A 89 -2.21 10.76 5.21
CA VAL A 89 -1.72 11.98 5.89
C VAL A 89 -0.63 12.64 5.05
N THR A 90 0.40 11.89 4.67
CA THR A 90 1.51 12.39 3.82
C THR A 90 0.98 12.92 2.48
N MET A 91 0.01 12.22 1.88
CA MET A 91 -0.66 12.67 0.67
C MET A 91 -1.41 14.01 0.88
N SER A 92 -2.16 14.12 1.98
CA SER A 92 -2.92 15.35 2.31
C SER A 92 -2.00 16.53 2.58
N GLN A 93 -0.87 16.31 3.24
CA GLN A 93 0.16 17.34 3.46
C GLN A 93 0.79 17.80 2.14
N ALA A 94 1.14 16.86 1.26
CA ALA A 94 1.70 17.18 -0.05
C ALA A 94 0.70 18.01 -0.88
N TYR A 95 -0.57 17.59 -0.92
CA TYR A 95 -1.63 18.34 -1.58
C TYR A 95 -1.80 19.75 -1.01
N SER A 96 -1.87 19.88 0.33
CA SER A 96 -2.06 21.18 0.99
C SER A 96 -0.91 22.17 0.76
N LYS A 97 0.28 21.66 0.44
CA LYS A 97 1.47 22.44 0.05
C LYS A 97 1.51 22.75 -1.46
N GLY A 98 0.50 22.33 -2.22
CA GLY A 98 0.42 22.52 -3.67
C GLY A 98 1.38 21.62 -4.46
N LEU A 99 1.89 20.54 -3.85
CA LEU A 99 2.77 19.60 -4.55
C LEU A 99 1.98 18.85 -5.64
N PRO A 100 2.60 18.60 -6.81
CA PRO A 100 1.90 18.10 -7.99
C PRO A 100 1.67 16.60 -7.94
N ILE A 101 0.89 16.11 -6.99
CA ILE A 101 0.51 14.70 -6.89
C ILE A 101 -0.99 14.50 -7.03
N TYR A 102 -1.35 13.33 -7.59
CA TYR A 102 -2.71 12.81 -7.60
C TYR A 102 -2.77 11.46 -6.89
N TYR A 103 -3.91 11.21 -6.23
CA TYR A 103 -4.37 9.87 -5.91
C TYR A 103 -4.74 9.14 -7.21
N VAL A 104 -4.25 7.92 -7.40
CA VAL A 104 -4.54 7.13 -8.62
C VAL A 104 -5.23 5.80 -8.33
N ALA A 105 -5.03 5.20 -7.15
CA ALA A 105 -5.69 3.95 -6.77
C ALA A 105 -5.72 3.76 -5.25
N PRO A 106 -6.69 2.97 -4.72
CA PRO A 106 -6.69 2.59 -3.32
C PRO A 106 -5.54 1.61 -3.01
N GLY A 107 -4.97 1.75 -1.81
CA GLY A 107 -4.09 0.77 -1.19
C GLY A 107 -4.82 0.01 -0.08
N ALA A 108 -4.17 -0.16 1.08
CA ALA A 108 -4.72 -0.86 2.22
C ALA A 108 -5.80 -0.04 2.97
N VAL A 109 -6.80 -0.74 3.53
CA VAL A 109 -7.91 -0.14 4.25
C VAL A 109 -8.06 -0.79 5.62
N TYR A 110 -7.76 -0.05 6.68
CA TYR A 110 -8.03 -0.47 8.05
C TYR A 110 -9.54 -0.66 8.28
N ASN A 111 -9.93 -1.77 8.88
CA ASN A 111 -11.35 -2.12 9.13
C ASN A 111 -11.71 -2.28 10.61
N GLY A 112 -10.76 -2.08 11.52
CA GLY A 112 -10.96 -2.15 12.97
C GLY A 112 -11.09 -3.54 13.57
N GLN A 113 -11.16 -4.61 12.78
CA GLN A 113 -11.34 -5.98 13.26
C GLN A 113 -10.02 -6.65 13.64
N SER A 114 -9.01 -6.45 12.84
CA SER A 114 -7.67 -7.04 13.03
C SER A 114 -6.62 -5.95 12.82
N PRO A 115 -6.18 -5.27 13.89
CA PRO A 115 -5.26 -4.15 13.75
C PRO A 115 -3.91 -4.63 13.18
N THR A 116 -3.51 -4.00 12.07
CA THR A 116 -2.21 -4.22 11.41
C THR A 116 -1.11 -3.32 11.97
N THR A 117 -1.50 -2.34 12.79
CA THR A 117 -0.58 -1.43 13.48
C THR A 117 -1.10 -1.15 14.88
N GLU A 118 -0.25 -1.38 15.88
CA GLU A 118 -0.58 -1.11 17.28
C GLU A 118 0.54 -0.35 17.99
N LEU A 119 0.18 0.40 19.03
CA LEU A 119 1.14 0.96 19.97
C LEU A 119 1.59 -0.13 20.94
N ALA A 120 2.91 -0.30 21.03
CA ALA A 120 3.57 -1.26 21.90
C ALA A 120 4.45 -0.55 22.93
N VAL A 121 4.65 -1.22 24.05
CA VAL A 121 5.62 -0.87 25.09
C VAL A 121 6.46 -2.11 25.40
N ALA A 122 7.63 -1.96 26.03
CA ALA A 122 8.41 -3.09 26.52
C ALA A 122 7.56 -3.91 27.51
N ASN A 123 7.78 -5.22 27.60
CA ASN A 123 6.99 -6.10 28.49
C ASN A 123 7.08 -5.70 29.97
N ASP A 124 8.24 -5.25 30.42
CA ASP A 124 8.50 -4.76 31.78
C ASP A 124 8.04 -3.31 32.00
N SER A 125 7.52 -2.64 30.97
CA SER A 125 7.06 -1.25 31.06
C SER A 125 5.88 -1.12 32.02
N PRO A 126 5.85 -0.07 32.88
CA PRO A 126 4.70 0.21 33.75
C PRO A 126 3.51 0.82 33.00
N TYR A 127 3.70 1.32 31.76
CA TYR A 127 2.68 2.06 31.02
C TYR A 127 1.54 1.14 30.56
N ARG A 128 0.29 1.47 30.91
CA ARG A 128 -0.93 0.70 30.60
C ARG A 128 -1.98 1.53 29.87
N THR A 129 -2.01 2.82 30.10
CA THR A 129 -3.04 3.75 29.64
C THR A 129 -2.45 4.88 28.82
N ALA A 130 -3.31 5.61 28.10
CA ALA A 130 -2.90 6.81 27.36
C ALA A 130 -2.22 7.85 28.29
N LYS A 131 -2.76 8.05 29.50
CA LYS A 131 -2.24 9.03 30.47
C LYS A 131 -0.81 8.72 30.93
N ASP A 132 -0.42 7.46 30.99
CA ASP A 132 0.93 7.04 31.36
C ASP A 132 1.98 7.49 30.33
N LEU A 133 1.54 7.82 29.12
CA LEU A 133 2.40 8.29 28.04
C LEU A 133 2.61 9.81 28.01
N ASN A 134 2.01 10.58 28.94
CA ASN A 134 2.28 12.01 29.06
C ASN A 134 3.77 12.26 29.33
N GLY A 135 4.38 13.16 28.55
CA GLY A 135 5.81 13.49 28.63
C GLY A 135 6.77 12.39 28.14
N LYS A 136 6.25 11.33 27.50
CA LYS A 136 7.02 10.16 27.04
C LYS A 136 7.46 10.28 25.59
N LYS A 137 8.41 9.41 25.20
CA LYS A 137 8.92 9.29 23.84
C LYS A 137 8.20 8.16 23.11
N ILE A 138 7.58 8.46 21.97
CA ILE A 138 6.89 7.46 21.15
C ILE A 138 7.57 7.39 19.77
N ALA A 139 8.06 6.19 19.40
CA ALA A 139 8.60 5.97 18.06
C ALA A 139 7.47 5.74 17.05
N VAL A 140 7.65 6.34 15.87
CA VAL A 140 6.78 6.20 14.70
C VAL A 140 7.62 6.00 13.45
N LEU A 141 7.03 5.47 12.37
CA LEU A 141 7.75 5.24 11.10
C LEU A 141 8.06 6.53 10.34
N THR A 142 7.19 7.52 10.48
CA THR A 142 7.32 8.80 9.77
C THR A 142 6.77 9.90 10.66
N LEU A 143 7.59 10.92 10.92
CA LEU A 143 7.13 12.12 11.62
C LEU A 143 6.08 12.86 10.80
N GLY A 144 4.99 13.27 11.47
CA GLY A 144 3.82 13.84 10.82
C GLY A 144 3.05 12.85 9.95
N GLY A 145 3.32 11.54 10.05
CA GLY A 145 2.61 10.48 9.33
C GLY A 145 1.34 10.01 10.04
N PHE A 146 0.63 9.05 9.42
CA PHE A 146 -0.68 8.61 9.89
C PHE A 146 -0.63 8.00 11.30
N LEU A 147 0.38 7.18 11.60
CA LEU A 147 0.51 6.59 12.93
C LEU A 147 0.67 7.66 14.01
N GLN A 148 1.46 8.71 13.76
CA GLN A 148 1.62 9.79 14.72
C GLN A 148 0.30 10.52 14.99
N VAL A 149 -0.40 10.95 13.94
CA VAL A 149 -1.64 11.72 14.12
C VAL A 149 -2.75 10.87 14.75
N ALA A 150 -2.83 9.59 14.42
CA ALA A 150 -3.75 8.65 15.04
C ALA A 150 -3.41 8.42 16.52
N ALA A 151 -2.12 8.30 16.85
CA ALA A 151 -1.67 8.20 18.25
C ALA A 151 -1.99 9.47 19.06
N GLN A 152 -1.77 10.66 18.50
CA GLN A 152 -2.17 11.92 19.12
C GLN A 152 -3.67 11.97 19.38
N ASN A 153 -4.47 11.58 18.37
CA ASN A 153 -5.93 11.55 18.52
C ASN A 153 -6.39 10.52 19.55
N TRP A 154 -5.77 9.34 19.59
CA TRP A 154 -6.05 8.33 20.61
C TRP A 154 -5.67 8.81 22.02
N LEU A 155 -4.52 9.45 22.19
CA LEU A 155 -4.08 10.02 23.48
C LEU A 155 -5.10 11.03 24.00
N ASP A 156 -5.47 12.02 23.20
CA ASP A 156 -6.41 13.08 23.59
C ASP A 156 -7.81 12.53 23.90
N LEU A 157 -8.31 11.59 23.08
CA LEU A 157 -9.62 10.94 23.30
C LEU A 157 -9.65 10.10 24.58
N ASN A 158 -8.49 9.64 25.10
CA ASN A 158 -8.37 8.88 26.33
C ASN A 158 -7.82 9.71 27.51
N GLY A 159 -7.92 11.05 27.41
CA GLY A 159 -7.66 11.99 28.49
C GLY A 159 -6.17 12.21 28.80
N ALA A 160 -5.28 11.88 27.88
CA ALA A 160 -3.88 12.26 27.92
C ALA A 160 -3.67 13.62 27.21
N ASP A 161 -2.48 14.19 27.35
CA ASP A 161 -2.05 15.38 26.61
C ASP A 161 -1.07 14.99 25.52
N SER A 162 -1.56 14.86 24.28
CA SER A 162 -0.73 14.48 23.14
C SER A 162 0.39 15.48 22.82
N LYS A 163 0.28 16.74 23.26
CA LYS A 163 1.31 17.78 23.08
C LYS A 163 2.50 17.57 24.00
N SER A 164 2.33 16.87 25.12
CA SER A 164 3.43 16.53 26.04
C SER A 164 4.34 15.43 25.50
N VAL A 165 3.90 14.67 24.50
CA VAL A 165 4.60 13.51 23.93
C VAL A 165 5.65 13.96 22.92
N THR A 166 6.86 13.37 23.01
CA THR A 166 7.90 13.53 21.99
C THR A 166 7.84 12.38 21.01
N PHE A 167 7.51 12.65 19.74
CA PHE A 167 7.57 11.64 18.68
C PHE A 167 8.96 11.57 18.05
N LEU A 168 9.43 10.35 17.76
CA LEU A 168 10.72 10.06 17.14
C LEU A 168 10.51 9.16 15.91
N GLU A 169 11.18 9.47 14.79
CA GLU A 169 11.15 8.62 13.61
C GLU A 169 12.17 7.50 13.73
N LEU A 170 11.74 6.25 13.59
CA LEU A 170 12.59 5.06 13.56
C LEU A 170 12.12 4.08 12.49
N PRO A 171 13.06 3.42 11.77
CA PRO A 171 12.73 2.30 10.90
C PRO A 171 12.05 1.17 11.69
N SER A 172 11.07 0.49 11.08
CA SER A 172 10.32 -0.60 11.74
C SER A 172 11.23 -1.69 12.32
N SER A 173 12.33 -2.00 11.64
CA SER A 173 13.33 -3.00 12.08
C SER A 173 14.07 -2.63 13.37
N GLU A 174 14.13 -1.36 13.74
CA GLU A 174 14.83 -0.87 14.93
C GLU A 174 13.94 -0.68 16.15
N ILE A 175 12.62 -0.65 15.95
CA ILE A 175 11.64 -0.26 16.98
C ILE A 175 11.68 -1.17 18.19
N VAL A 176 11.69 -2.51 18.01
CA VAL A 176 11.70 -3.47 19.12
C VAL A 176 12.97 -3.31 19.96
N ALA A 177 14.13 -3.20 19.32
CA ALA A 177 15.39 -2.98 20.00
C ALA A 177 15.42 -1.63 20.76
N ALA A 178 14.80 -0.59 20.21
CA ALA A 178 14.69 0.72 20.86
C ALA A 178 13.80 0.66 22.11
N LEU A 179 12.68 -0.08 22.09
CA LEU A 179 11.82 -0.32 23.25
C LEU A 179 12.54 -1.10 24.34
N GLN A 180 13.23 -2.20 24.00
CA GLN A 180 13.97 -3.03 24.95
C GLN A 180 15.14 -2.27 25.59
N ALA A 181 15.82 -1.44 24.83
CA ALA A 181 16.89 -0.57 25.30
C ALA A 181 16.38 0.69 26.03
N LYS A 182 15.06 0.87 26.19
CA LYS A 182 14.41 2.02 26.82
C LYS A 182 14.81 3.38 26.21
N ARG A 183 15.20 3.36 24.92
CA ARG A 183 15.46 4.59 24.14
C ARG A 183 14.17 5.33 23.83
N VAL A 184 13.06 4.59 23.73
CA VAL A 184 11.69 5.08 23.59
C VAL A 184 10.79 4.36 24.60
N ASP A 185 9.73 5.04 25.03
CA ASP A 185 8.79 4.54 26.04
C ASP A 185 7.67 3.70 25.45
N ALA A 186 7.23 4.08 24.24
CA ALA A 186 6.26 3.35 23.43
C ALA A 186 6.64 3.47 21.95
N ALA A 187 6.04 2.64 21.11
CA ALA A 187 6.27 2.71 19.67
C ALA A 187 5.10 2.11 18.88
N GLY A 188 4.86 2.61 17.69
CA GLY A 188 3.95 2.00 16.74
C GLY A 188 4.64 0.91 15.95
N LEU A 189 4.08 -0.29 16.00
CA LEU A 189 4.56 -1.46 15.26
C LEU A 189 3.54 -1.85 14.19
N PRO A 190 3.89 -1.71 12.90
CA PRO A 190 3.10 -2.26 11.81
C PRO A 190 3.42 -3.74 11.60
N GLU A 191 2.54 -4.45 10.87
CA GLU A 191 2.87 -5.77 10.36
C GLU A 191 3.97 -5.70 9.29
N PRO A 192 4.85 -6.69 9.23
CA PRO A 192 4.92 -7.93 10.02
C PRO A 192 5.66 -7.82 11.36
N PHE A 193 6.22 -6.67 11.68
CA PHE A 193 7.02 -6.45 12.90
C PHE A 193 6.19 -6.60 14.18
N ARG A 194 4.90 -6.26 14.11
CA ARG A 194 3.93 -6.48 15.19
C ARG A 194 3.81 -7.96 15.55
N SER A 195 3.55 -8.82 14.58
CA SER A 195 3.40 -10.26 14.80
C SER A 195 4.72 -10.92 15.19
N SER A 196 5.84 -10.50 14.61
CA SER A 196 7.18 -10.95 15.03
C SER A 196 7.45 -10.61 16.49
N ALA A 197 7.16 -9.40 16.92
CA ALA A 197 7.37 -8.97 18.30
C ALA A 197 6.42 -9.67 19.28
N LYS A 198 5.18 -9.96 18.86
CA LYS A 198 4.21 -10.75 19.60
C LYS A 198 4.68 -12.19 19.78
N ALA A 199 5.12 -12.84 18.71
CA ALA A 199 5.62 -14.22 18.75
C ALA A 199 6.86 -14.36 19.63
N ALA A 200 7.76 -13.38 19.58
CA ALA A 200 8.96 -13.32 20.44
C ALA A 200 8.64 -12.90 21.89
N ASN A 201 7.40 -12.60 22.24
CA ASN A 201 6.98 -12.06 23.54
C ASN A 201 7.88 -10.88 24.01
N SER A 202 8.27 -10.01 23.08
CA SER A 202 9.24 -8.95 23.34
C SER A 202 8.58 -7.60 23.70
N VAL A 203 7.27 -7.45 23.43
CA VAL A 203 6.51 -6.25 23.70
C VAL A 203 5.10 -6.58 24.16
N ARG A 204 4.43 -5.59 24.76
CA ARG A 204 3.01 -5.62 25.07
C ARG A 204 2.30 -4.50 24.32
N PHE A 205 1.20 -4.84 23.65
CA PHE A 205 0.38 -3.87 22.94
C PHE A 205 -0.61 -3.17 23.89
N ILE A 206 -0.79 -1.88 23.72
CA ILE A 206 -1.63 -1.04 24.59
C ILE A 206 -2.77 -0.33 23.83
N ALA A 207 -2.65 -0.16 22.51
CA ALA A 207 -3.69 0.49 21.70
C ALA A 207 -3.56 0.15 20.22
N ALA A 208 -4.71 0.23 19.52
CA ALA A 208 -4.81 0.28 18.06
C ALA A 208 -5.23 1.71 17.64
N PRO A 209 -4.29 2.64 17.44
CA PRO A 209 -4.60 4.07 17.35
C PRO A 209 -5.43 4.45 16.12
N TYR A 210 -5.40 3.68 15.02
CA TYR A 210 -6.18 3.95 13.82
C TYR A 210 -7.69 3.93 14.09
N SER A 211 -8.17 3.14 15.07
CA SER A 211 -9.57 3.12 15.50
C SER A 211 -10.08 4.45 16.05
N SER A 212 -9.16 5.32 16.52
CA SER A 212 -9.51 6.67 16.98
C SER A 212 -9.89 7.61 15.85
N VAL A 213 -9.45 7.31 14.61
CA VAL A 213 -9.74 8.12 13.42
C VAL A 213 -11.03 7.66 12.76
N GLY A 214 -11.29 6.35 12.74
CA GLY A 214 -12.52 5.80 12.19
C GLY A 214 -12.55 4.28 12.23
N LYS A 215 -13.76 3.70 12.15
CA LYS A 215 -13.94 2.26 12.08
C LYS A 215 -13.36 1.65 10.79
N ARG A 216 -13.35 2.43 9.73
CA ARG A 216 -12.79 2.07 8.43
C ARG A 216 -12.11 3.28 7.81
N VAL A 217 -10.81 3.19 7.60
CA VAL A 217 -9.99 4.28 7.05
C VAL A 217 -8.94 3.73 6.09
N MET A 218 -8.64 4.48 5.03
CA MET A 218 -7.64 4.11 4.05
C MET A 218 -6.24 4.41 4.61
N THR A 219 -5.50 3.37 4.97
CA THR A 219 -4.17 3.50 5.56
C THR A 219 -3.11 3.82 4.52
N SER A 220 -3.28 3.34 3.30
CA SER A 220 -2.42 3.68 2.17
C SER A 220 -3.20 3.94 0.89
N ALA A 221 -2.63 4.77 0.02
CA ALA A 221 -3.17 5.10 -1.29
C ALA A 221 -2.02 5.21 -2.30
N TRP A 222 -2.25 4.83 -3.54
CA TRP A 222 -1.30 5.00 -4.63
C TRP A 222 -1.35 6.41 -5.17
N VAL A 223 -0.19 7.00 -5.34
CA VAL A 223 -0.03 8.37 -5.88
C VAL A 223 0.92 8.40 -7.06
N ALA A 224 0.72 9.39 -7.92
CA ALA A 224 1.59 9.68 -9.06
C ALA A 224 1.73 11.20 -9.25
N ASN A 225 2.78 11.64 -9.95
CA ASN A 225 2.94 13.05 -10.32
C ASN A 225 1.86 13.46 -11.34
N ARG A 226 1.25 14.65 -11.16
CA ARG A 226 0.18 15.17 -12.03
C ARG A 226 0.58 15.19 -13.49
N ALA A 227 1.73 15.81 -13.82
CA ALA A 227 2.20 15.89 -15.18
C ALA A 227 2.45 14.51 -15.81
N TRP A 228 2.93 13.55 -15.01
CA TRP A 228 3.10 12.18 -15.48
C TRP A 228 1.76 11.49 -15.74
N VAL A 229 0.76 11.66 -14.86
CA VAL A 229 -0.60 11.11 -15.05
C VAL A 229 -1.22 11.65 -16.35
N ASP A 230 -1.12 12.96 -16.56
CA ASP A 230 -1.69 13.63 -17.74
C ASP A 230 -1.03 13.16 -19.04
N ALA A 231 0.29 12.93 -19.01
CA ALA A 231 1.06 12.44 -20.16
C ALA A 231 0.92 10.93 -20.40
N ASN A 232 0.52 10.13 -19.39
CA ASN A 232 0.57 8.67 -19.42
C ASN A 232 -0.78 8.01 -19.08
N ALA A 233 -1.90 8.62 -19.48
CA ALA A 233 -3.25 8.18 -19.11
C ALA A 233 -3.52 6.69 -19.35
N VAL A 234 -3.04 6.13 -20.47
CA VAL A 234 -3.19 4.69 -20.78
C VAL A 234 -2.37 3.83 -19.82
N THR A 235 -1.15 4.24 -19.48
CA THR A 235 -0.31 3.54 -18.51
C THR A 235 -0.94 3.55 -17.12
N VAL A 236 -1.50 4.68 -16.70
CA VAL A 236 -2.24 4.81 -15.44
C VAL A 236 -3.46 3.87 -15.42
N GLN A 237 -4.24 3.81 -16.50
CA GLN A 237 -5.38 2.88 -16.59
C GLN A 237 -4.95 1.41 -16.49
N ARG A 238 -3.88 1.01 -17.17
CA ARG A 238 -3.31 -0.35 -17.09
C ARG A 238 -2.83 -0.66 -15.66
N PHE A 239 -2.11 0.27 -15.04
CA PHE A 239 -1.60 0.13 -13.69
C PHE A 239 -2.74 -0.02 -12.68
N THR A 240 -3.74 0.85 -12.71
CA THR A 240 -4.89 0.80 -11.78
C THR A 240 -5.73 -0.46 -11.97
N ALA A 241 -5.89 -0.94 -13.22
CA ALA A 241 -6.54 -2.23 -13.48
C ALA A 241 -5.74 -3.41 -12.90
N ALA A 242 -4.42 -3.43 -13.08
CA ALA A 242 -3.54 -4.45 -12.50
C ALA A 242 -3.57 -4.42 -10.97
N LEU A 243 -3.54 -3.24 -10.34
CA LEU A 243 -3.69 -3.10 -8.89
C LEU A 243 -5.03 -3.63 -8.38
N ARG A 244 -6.12 -3.39 -9.11
CA ARG A 244 -7.43 -3.95 -8.76
C ARG A 244 -7.43 -5.47 -8.77
N THR A 245 -6.85 -6.09 -9.83
CA THR A 245 -6.68 -7.54 -9.91
C THR A 245 -5.83 -8.05 -8.76
N THR A 246 -4.72 -7.37 -8.46
CA THR A 246 -3.84 -7.70 -7.34
C THR A 246 -4.58 -7.63 -6.00
N ALA A 247 -5.37 -6.57 -5.77
CA ALA A 247 -6.17 -6.40 -4.56
C ALA A 247 -7.20 -7.52 -4.40
N GLN A 248 -7.93 -7.85 -5.47
CA GLN A 248 -8.90 -8.95 -5.46
C GLN A 248 -8.25 -10.28 -5.12
N TRP A 249 -7.09 -10.57 -5.71
CA TRP A 249 -6.35 -11.79 -5.43
C TRP A 249 -5.82 -11.80 -3.99
N ALA A 250 -5.11 -10.77 -3.56
CA ALA A 250 -4.50 -10.70 -2.23
C ALA A 250 -5.53 -10.82 -1.09
N ASN A 251 -6.71 -10.23 -1.27
CA ASN A 251 -7.79 -10.27 -0.28
C ASN A 251 -8.38 -11.68 -0.07
N THR A 252 -8.06 -12.66 -0.93
CA THR A 252 -8.61 -14.02 -0.89
C THR A 252 -7.54 -15.12 -0.82
N HIS A 253 -6.25 -14.78 -0.99
CA HIS A 253 -5.13 -15.73 -1.07
C HIS A 253 -4.07 -15.44 0.01
N GLY A 254 -4.49 -15.42 1.28
CA GLY A 254 -3.61 -15.07 2.40
C GLY A 254 -2.39 -15.99 2.54
N HIS A 255 -2.54 -17.30 2.28
CA HIS A 255 -1.44 -18.26 2.36
C HIS A 255 -0.40 -18.04 1.26
N GLU A 256 -0.85 -17.90 0.01
CA GLU A 256 0.04 -17.68 -1.14
C GLU A 256 0.71 -16.31 -1.07
N SER A 257 0.00 -15.29 -0.57
CA SER A 257 0.54 -13.95 -0.38
C SER A 257 1.65 -13.93 0.68
N ALA A 258 1.57 -14.79 1.70
CA ALA A 258 2.60 -14.92 2.71
C ALA A 258 3.94 -15.42 2.13
N ALA A 259 3.90 -16.37 1.20
CA ALA A 259 5.10 -16.86 0.53
C ALA A 259 5.79 -15.77 -0.30
N ILE A 260 5.00 -14.94 -1.00
CA ILE A 260 5.51 -13.80 -1.78
C ILE A 260 6.13 -12.75 -0.84
N LEU A 261 5.41 -12.31 0.19
CA LEU A 261 5.92 -11.31 1.14
C LEU A 261 7.19 -11.81 1.86
N SER A 262 7.26 -13.08 2.24
CA SER A 262 8.43 -13.69 2.86
C SER A 262 9.68 -13.48 2.02
N LYS A 263 9.60 -13.65 0.70
CA LYS A 263 10.69 -13.45 -0.25
C LYS A 263 11.22 -12.00 -0.21
N TYR A 264 10.33 -11.01 -0.20
CA TYR A 264 10.69 -9.59 -0.26
C TYR A 264 11.07 -9.00 1.12
N LEU A 265 10.38 -9.43 2.18
CA LEU A 265 10.62 -8.94 3.54
C LEU A 265 11.72 -9.72 4.28
N ARG A 266 12.17 -10.85 3.73
CA ARG A 266 13.17 -11.76 4.32
C ARG A 266 12.77 -12.25 5.71
N LEU A 267 11.49 -12.55 5.89
CA LEU A 267 10.91 -13.07 7.12
C LEU A 267 10.38 -14.49 6.89
N PRO A 268 10.37 -15.37 7.92
CA PRO A 268 9.78 -16.71 7.80
C PRO A 268 8.30 -16.63 7.35
N VAL A 269 7.88 -17.52 6.45
CA VAL A 269 6.49 -17.61 5.95
C VAL A 269 5.50 -17.69 7.11
N ALA A 270 5.79 -18.54 8.12
CA ALA A 270 4.93 -18.72 9.28
C ALA A 270 4.66 -17.43 10.08
N VAL A 271 5.61 -16.46 10.07
CA VAL A 271 5.40 -15.14 10.68
C VAL A 271 4.40 -14.32 9.87
N ILE A 272 4.53 -14.34 8.54
CA ILE A 272 3.64 -13.62 7.65
C ILE A 272 2.22 -14.22 7.66
N GLU A 273 2.08 -15.55 7.66
CA GLU A 273 0.79 -16.24 7.77
C GLU A 273 0.04 -15.93 9.06
N GLY A 274 0.79 -15.72 10.15
CA GLY A 274 0.22 -15.37 11.46
C GLY A 274 -0.09 -13.89 11.66
N MET A 275 0.24 -13.03 10.69
CA MET A 275 0.01 -11.60 10.84
C MET A 275 -1.43 -11.19 10.50
N ASN A 276 -1.83 -10.03 11.00
CA ASN A 276 -3.07 -9.41 10.56
C ASN A 276 -2.88 -8.74 9.19
N HIS A 277 -3.95 -8.70 8.40
CA HIS A 277 -3.96 -8.07 7.10
C HIS A 277 -5.04 -7.00 7.02
N ASP A 278 -4.70 -5.83 6.51
CA ASP A 278 -5.68 -4.86 6.02
C ASP A 278 -6.10 -5.27 4.60
N PRO A 279 -7.40 -5.38 4.30
CA PRO A 279 -7.82 -5.62 2.92
C PRO A 279 -7.38 -4.47 2.02
N PHE A 280 -6.92 -4.81 0.82
CA PHE A 280 -6.67 -3.82 -0.22
C PHE A 280 -7.98 -3.36 -0.84
N GLY A 281 -8.11 -2.04 -1.05
CA GLY A 281 -9.27 -1.45 -1.71
C GLY A 281 -9.34 -1.86 -3.18
N ILE A 282 -10.54 -2.29 -3.63
CA ILE A 282 -10.79 -2.63 -5.04
C ILE A 282 -11.47 -1.48 -5.81
N ARG A 283 -11.91 -0.48 -5.08
CA ARG A 283 -12.52 0.76 -5.58
C ARG A 283 -12.21 1.92 -4.64
N THR A 284 -12.27 3.12 -5.16
CA THR A 284 -12.09 4.34 -4.37
C THR A 284 -13.31 4.60 -3.49
N GLU A 285 -13.07 4.78 -2.19
CA GLU A 285 -14.11 5.11 -1.21
C GLU A 285 -13.72 6.40 -0.47
N VAL A 286 -14.23 7.53 -0.94
CA VAL A 286 -13.94 8.88 -0.39
C VAL A 286 -14.16 8.95 1.13
N ALA A 287 -15.20 8.25 1.62
CA ALA A 287 -15.53 8.18 3.04
C ALA A 287 -14.44 7.56 3.92
N THR A 288 -13.52 6.77 3.36
CA THR A 288 -12.39 6.19 4.10
C THR A 288 -11.20 7.14 4.23
N ILE A 289 -11.14 8.21 3.43
CA ILE A 289 -10.05 9.19 3.41
C ILE A 289 -10.43 10.44 4.22
N GLN A 290 -11.66 10.91 4.12
CA GLN A 290 -12.10 12.16 4.75
C GLN A 290 -11.81 12.25 6.25
N PRO A 291 -12.03 11.20 7.09
CA PRO A 291 -11.70 11.27 8.51
C PRO A 291 -10.22 11.54 8.79
N ILE A 292 -9.32 11.10 7.88
CA ILE A 292 -7.89 11.34 8.02
C ILE A 292 -7.57 12.82 7.76
N ILE A 293 -8.15 13.42 6.72
CA ILE A 293 -8.01 14.86 6.43
C ILE A 293 -8.52 15.69 7.61
N ASP A 294 -9.64 15.29 8.21
CA ASP A 294 -10.25 15.98 9.34
C ASP A 294 -9.31 15.97 10.57
N VAL A 295 -8.69 14.82 10.86
CA VAL A 295 -7.72 14.69 11.95
C VAL A 295 -6.42 15.45 11.64
N CYS A 296 -5.97 15.48 10.37
CA CYS A 296 -4.81 16.29 9.97
C CYS A 296 -5.05 17.78 10.23
N ALA A 297 -6.22 18.30 9.92
CA ALA A 297 -6.58 19.69 10.21
C ALA A 297 -6.68 19.95 11.72
N LYS A 298 -7.25 19.03 12.50
CA LYS A 298 -7.34 19.10 13.97
C LYS A 298 -5.97 19.28 14.62
N TYR A 299 -4.94 18.58 14.12
CA TYR A 299 -3.57 18.61 14.66
C TYR A 299 -2.63 19.56 13.91
N ASN A 300 -3.17 20.48 13.08
CA ASN A 300 -2.43 21.48 12.32
C ASN A 300 -1.34 20.89 11.40
N LEU A 301 -1.52 19.64 10.93
CA LEU A 301 -0.65 19.03 9.92
C LEU A 301 -0.93 19.55 8.52
N ILE A 302 -2.13 20.09 8.31
CA ILE A 302 -2.55 20.84 7.13
C ILE A 302 -3.20 22.16 7.58
N PRO A 303 -3.09 23.25 6.80
CA PRO A 303 -3.57 24.56 7.21
C PRO A 303 -5.10 24.65 7.32
N ARG A 304 -5.83 23.83 6.57
CA ARG A 304 -7.30 23.78 6.59
C ARG A 304 -7.81 22.42 6.10
N ARG A 305 -9.02 22.08 6.54
CA ARG A 305 -9.78 20.96 6.00
C ARG A 305 -10.13 21.20 4.53
N PHE A 306 -10.15 20.11 3.73
CA PHE A 306 -10.61 20.13 2.34
C PHE A 306 -11.34 18.81 2.01
N PRO A 307 -12.22 18.79 0.98
CA PRO A 307 -12.86 17.56 0.52
C PRO A 307 -11.85 16.54 -0.01
N ALA A 308 -11.94 15.27 0.40
CA ALA A 308 -11.05 14.21 -0.07
C ALA A 308 -11.07 14.04 -1.60
N THR A 309 -12.17 14.42 -2.26
CA THR A 309 -12.31 14.40 -3.72
C THR A 309 -11.29 15.27 -4.46
N GLU A 310 -10.73 16.30 -3.80
CA GLU A 310 -9.71 17.16 -4.38
C GLU A 310 -8.35 16.45 -4.60
N LEU A 311 -8.16 15.29 -3.98
CA LEU A 311 -6.94 14.49 -4.10
C LEU A 311 -6.89 13.65 -5.39
N PHE A 312 -8.03 13.41 -6.04
CA PHE A 312 -8.13 12.46 -7.15
C PHE A 312 -7.70 13.07 -8.48
N ALA A 313 -7.06 12.23 -9.31
CA ALA A 313 -6.85 12.59 -10.69
C ALA A 313 -8.20 12.73 -11.42
N PRO A 314 -8.36 13.69 -12.34
CA PRO A 314 -9.50 13.70 -13.25
C PRO A 314 -9.61 12.34 -13.95
N ASN A 315 -10.79 11.74 -13.97
CA ASN A 315 -11.06 10.42 -14.61
C ASN A 315 -10.49 9.17 -13.88
N VAL A 316 -10.03 9.29 -12.64
CA VAL A 316 -9.75 8.14 -11.75
C VAL A 316 -10.96 7.94 -10.84
N SER A 317 -11.82 6.99 -11.19
CA SER A 317 -13.02 6.62 -10.42
C SER A 317 -12.97 5.14 -10.01
#